data_f9de11cc08d3b838fa6c5f8763a61cee
#
_entry.id   f9de11cc08d3b838fa6c5f8763a61cee
#
_cell.length_a   1.000
_cell.length_b   1.000
_cell.length_c   1.000
_cell.angle_alpha   90.00
_cell.angle_beta   90.00
_cell.angle_gamma   90.00
#
_symmetry.space_group_name_H-M   'P 1'
#
loop_
_entity.id
_entity.type
_entity.pdbx_description
1 polymer ?
#
loop_
_entity_poly.entity_id
_entity_poly.type
_entity_poly.pdbx_seq_one_letter_code
_entity_poly.pdbx_strand_id
1 'polypeptide(L)'
;LTNGNTIQCVVTVTGGCGLILNSNTLTMSVTSAVAPTVSIAANPGNSICAGTSVTFTATPTNGGTTPAYQWKVNGTNVGTNSATFTTTTLTNGQIVTCVLTSNATCASPTTATSNAITMTVNPSVVPSVSISANPGSTICAGTSVTFTAVPTNGGVTPAYQWKVNGSNVGTNSATFTSTTLTNGQIVTCVLTSNATCASPTTATSNAITMTVNPLLTPSVSIAANPGSTICAGSSVTFTATPTNGGTTPAYQWKVNGGNVGTNSPTFTTTTLTNGQIVTCVLTSNAVCASPTTATSNAITMTVNPVVVPTISISANPGSTVCNGTNVTFTAVITNGGTTPVFQWKRNGSAVGTNSPTYSSNTFLTGEEVSCVFVSNALCASPASENSNTITM
;
A
#
# COMPACT_ATOMS: atom_id res chain seq x y z
N LEU A 1 -5.41 96.96 -9.65
CA LEU A 1 -4.64 97.03 -10.90
C LEU A 1 -4.91 95.75 -11.72
N THR A 2 -5.13 95.97 -13.01
CA THR A 2 -5.32 94.82 -13.96
C THR A 2 -4.10 94.79 -14.90
N ASN A 3 -3.95 93.68 -15.61
CA ASN A 3 -2.85 93.49 -16.56
C ASN A 3 -2.89 94.58 -17.61
N GLY A 4 -1.75 95.25 -17.89
CA GLY A 4 -1.62 96.35 -18.83
C GLY A 4 -1.94 97.74 -18.29
N ASN A 5 -2.38 97.84 -17.01
CA ASN A 5 -2.53 99.16 -16.37
C ASN A 5 -1.17 99.86 -16.34
N THR A 6 -1.19 101.17 -16.66
CA THR A 6 -0.01 102.02 -16.57
C THR A 6 -0.10 102.98 -15.40
N ILE A 7 1.02 103.14 -14.70
CA ILE A 7 1.16 104.08 -13.61
C ILE A 7 2.21 105.14 -14.04
N GLN A 8 1.79 106.39 -13.93
CA GLN A 8 2.66 107.55 -14.19
C GLN A 8 2.51 108.58 -13.05
N CYS A 9 3.54 109.08 -12.55
CA CYS A 9 3.50 110.21 -11.64
C CYS A 9 3.55 111.51 -12.38
N VAL A 10 2.56 112.38 -12.17
CA VAL A 10 2.50 113.74 -12.79
C VAL A 10 2.78 114.73 -11.63
N VAL A 11 3.84 115.53 -11.80
CA VAL A 11 4.17 116.59 -10.82
C VAL A 11 3.84 117.90 -11.51
N THR A 12 2.92 118.64 -10.90
CA THR A 12 2.61 120.03 -11.33
C THR A 12 3.33 120.99 -10.41
N VAL A 13 4.19 121.86 -10.97
CA VAL A 13 4.86 122.89 -10.17
C VAL A 13 3.95 124.12 -10.12
N THR A 14 3.49 124.45 -8.89
CA THR A 14 2.66 125.64 -8.60
C THR A 14 3.56 126.75 -8.24
N GLY A 15 3.74 127.73 -9.18
CA GLY A 15 4.52 128.92 -8.92
C GLY A 15 5.27 129.37 -10.15
N GLY A 16 4.68 130.17 -11.00
CA GLY A 16 5.25 130.75 -12.22
C GLY A 16 5.45 129.75 -13.41
N CYS A 17 4.61 129.88 -14.43
CA CYS A 17 4.67 129.16 -15.72
C CYS A 17 4.16 127.72 -15.76
N GLY A 18 3.45 127.16 -14.81
CA GLY A 18 2.67 125.90 -14.88
C GLY A 18 3.39 124.71 -15.53
N LEU A 19 4.59 124.41 -15.08
CA LEU A 19 5.38 123.30 -15.64
C LEU A 19 4.81 121.96 -15.16
N ILE A 20 4.40 121.07 -16.06
CA ILE A 20 3.96 119.67 -15.72
C ILE A 20 5.17 118.74 -16.06
N LEU A 21 5.65 118.05 -15.10
CA LEU A 21 6.68 117.03 -15.28
C LEU A 21 6.06 115.62 -15.12
N ASN A 22 6.17 114.82 -16.16
CA ASN A 22 5.73 113.46 -16.21
C ASN A 22 6.90 112.51 -15.87
N SER A 23 6.71 111.54 -15.00
CA SER A 23 7.65 110.44 -14.84
C SER A 23 7.59 109.49 -16.00
N ASN A 24 8.52 108.57 -16.11
CA ASN A 24 8.40 107.41 -16.99
C ASN A 24 7.08 106.62 -16.65
N THR A 25 6.53 106.00 -17.65
CA THR A 25 5.34 105.13 -17.49
C THR A 25 5.80 103.75 -17.11
N LEU A 26 5.25 103.23 -16.01
CA LEU A 26 5.44 101.87 -15.57
C LEU A 26 4.20 101.04 -15.97
N THR A 27 4.37 100.09 -16.87
CA THR A 27 3.29 99.17 -17.25
C THR A 27 3.27 97.97 -16.23
N MET A 28 2.11 97.79 -15.66
CA MET A 28 1.89 96.64 -14.71
C MET A 28 1.62 95.38 -15.50
N SER A 29 2.40 94.33 -15.22
CA SER A 29 2.10 92.96 -15.61
C SER A 29 1.46 92.23 -14.46
N VAL A 30 0.17 91.97 -14.59
CA VAL A 30 -0.58 91.20 -13.57
C VAL A 30 -0.90 89.80 -14.09
N THR A 31 -0.29 88.80 -13.52
CA THR A 31 -0.55 87.35 -13.79
C THR A 31 -1.66 86.84 -12.92
N SER A 32 -2.62 86.10 -13.48
CA SER A 32 -3.69 85.42 -12.67
C SER A 32 -3.11 84.44 -11.74
N ALA A 33 -3.68 84.38 -10.54
CA ALA A 33 -3.33 83.35 -9.57
C ALA A 33 -3.67 81.94 -10.10
N VAL A 34 -2.75 81.00 -9.96
CA VAL A 34 -2.96 79.56 -10.32
C VAL A 34 -2.96 78.69 -9.07
N ALA A 35 -3.92 77.79 -9.00
CA ALA A 35 -3.99 76.79 -7.92
C ALA A 35 -3.23 75.52 -8.33
N PRO A 36 -2.20 75.10 -7.58
CA PRO A 36 -1.56 73.81 -7.81
C PRO A 36 -2.47 72.68 -7.38
N THR A 37 -2.38 71.55 -8.07
CA THR A 37 -2.95 70.27 -7.66
C THR A 37 -1.93 69.17 -7.88
N VAL A 38 -2.13 68.06 -7.14
CA VAL A 38 -1.29 66.85 -7.31
C VAL A 38 -2.17 65.61 -7.15
N SER A 39 -1.96 64.62 -7.99
CA SER A 39 -2.56 63.30 -7.85
C SER A 39 -1.45 62.29 -7.71
N ILE A 40 -1.72 61.19 -6.97
CA ILE A 40 -0.78 60.09 -6.85
C ILE A 40 -1.38 58.77 -7.36
N ALA A 41 -0.51 57.90 -7.93
CA ALA A 41 -0.85 56.53 -8.32
C ALA A 41 0.17 55.56 -7.76
N ALA A 42 -0.25 54.33 -7.47
CA ALA A 42 0.61 53.24 -6.96
C ALA A 42 0.81 52.18 -8.04
N ASN A 43 2.03 51.73 -8.23
CA ASN A 43 2.40 50.61 -9.09
C ASN A 43 3.11 49.53 -8.24
N PRO A 44 2.63 48.27 -8.19
CA PRO A 44 1.62 47.62 -9.05
C PRO A 44 0.15 47.91 -8.66
N GLY A 45 -0.12 48.63 -7.60
CA GLY A 45 -1.46 48.99 -7.12
C GLY A 45 -1.50 49.12 -5.61
N ASN A 46 -2.70 49.22 -5.02
CA ASN A 46 -2.89 49.39 -3.58
C ASN A 46 -3.17 48.06 -2.85
N SER A 47 -3.41 46.95 -3.58
CA SER A 47 -3.54 45.60 -2.99
C SER A 47 -2.31 44.77 -3.31
N ILE A 48 -1.52 44.45 -2.32
CA ILE A 48 -0.19 43.85 -2.47
C ILE A 48 0.03 42.77 -1.40
N CYS A 49 1.09 41.97 -1.57
CA CYS A 49 1.61 41.08 -0.53
C CYS A 49 2.62 41.85 0.36
N ALA A 50 2.74 41.44 1.60
CA ALA A 50 3.75 41.96 2.51
C ALA A 50 5.15 41.86 1.90
N GLY A 51 5.92 42.96 1.99
CA GLY A 51 7.27 43.06 1.42
C GLY A 51 7.33 43.38 -0.07
N THR A 52 6.17 43.51 -0.77
CA THR A 52 6.15 43.93 -2.19
C THR A 52 6.64 45.34 -2.30
N SER A 53 7.54 45.60 -3.27
CA SER A 53 7.98 46.96 -3.61
C SER A 53 6.86 47.72 -4.34
N VAL A 54 6.46 48.85 -3.77
CA VAL A 54 5.46 49.74 -4.36
C VAL A 54 6.11 51.07 -4.66
N THR A 55 5.94 51.57 -5.90
CA THR A 55 6.36 52.91 -6.31
C THR A 55 5.13 53.76 -6.47
N PHE A 56 5.05 54.84 -5.71
CA PHE A 56 4.07 55.91 -5.86
C PHE A 56 4.63 56.99 -6.77
N THR A 57 3.82 57.47 -7.70
CA THR A 57 4.20 58.54 -8.62
C THR A 57 3.25 59.74 -8.44
N ALA A 58 3.80 60.90 -8.21
CA ALA A 58 3.04 62.16 -8.13
C ALA A 58 3.00 62.84 -9.47
N THR A 59 1.79 63.26 -9.89
CA THR A 59 1.56 64.03 -11.13
C THR A 59 1.03 65.38 -10.70
N PRO A 60 1.87 66.46 -10.76
CA PRO A 60 1.50 67.77 -10.40
C PRO A 60 0.85 68.53 -11.56
N THR A 61 -0.10 69.48 -11.27
CA THR A 61 -0.59 70.47 -12.18
C THR A 61 -0.30 71.84 -11.53
N ASN A 62 0.16 72.83 -12.31
CA ASN A 62 0.60 74.13 -11.85
C ASN A 62 1.69 74.07 -10.76
N GLY A 63 2.54 73.03 -10.80
CA GLY A 63 3.63 72.81 -9.82
C GLY A 63 4.81 73.77 -10.04
N GLY A 64 4.92 74.44 -11.20
CA GLY A 64 6.08 75.24 -11.62
C GLY A 64 7.19 74.38 -12.24
N THR A 65 8.38 74.94 -12.38
CA THR A 65 9.53 74.32 -13.02
C THR A 65 10.30 73.33 -12.12
N THR A 66 10.29 73.61 -10.81
CA THR A 66 11.00 72.79 -9.78
C THR A 66 10.12 72.60 -8.53
N PRO A 67 8.98 71.90 -8.67
CA PRO A 67 8.11 71.69 -7.49
C PRO A 67 8.81 70.80 -6.44
N ALA A 68 8.45 71.03 -5.17
CA ALA A 68 8.91 70.21 -4.09
C ALA A 68 7.81 69.21 -3.64
N TYR A 69 8.21 67.95 -3.28
CA TYR A 69 7.32 66.90 -2.87
C TYR A 69 7.64 66.45 -1.45
N GLN A 70 6.62 66.26 -0.63
CA GLN A 70 6.73 65.63 0.68
C GLN A 70 5.75 64.45 0.76
N TRP A 71 6.26 63.26 0.70
CA TRP A 71 5.47 62.04 0.88
C TRP A 71 5.12 61.84 2.35
N LYS A 72 3.96 61.25 2.63
CA LYS A 72 3.49 60.93 3.95
C LYS A 72 2.87 59.52 3.99
N VAL A 73 3.17 58.76 5.06
CA VAL A 73 2.48 57.53 5.41
C VAL A 73 1.80 57.74 6.77
N ASN A 74 0.48 57.56 6.81
CA ASN A 74 -0.35 57.88 8.00
C ASN A 74 -0.04 59.27 8.57
N GLY A 75 0.18 60.27 7.70
CA GLY A 75 0.50 61.64 8.09
C GLY A 75 1.97 61.89 8.47
N THR A 76 2.78 60.87 8.70
CA THR A 76 4.19 60.98 9.01
C THR A 76 5.01 61.19 7.72
N ASN A 77 5.95 62.14 7.72
CA ASN A 77 6.83 62.41 6.60
C ASN A 77 7.75 61.23 6.33
N VAL A 78 7.82 60.84 5.06
CA VAL A 78 8.67 59.75 4.53
C VAL A 78 9.27 60.16 3.20
N GLY A 79 10.23 59.39 2.72
CA GLY A 79 10.86 59.59 1.42
C GLY A 79 11.75 60.84 1.32
N THR A 80 12.06 61.19 0.07
CA THR A 80 12.88 62.35 -0.29
C THR A 80 12.03 63.30 -1.16
N ASN A 81 12.55 64.51 -1.43
CA ASN A 81 11.94 65.46 -2.35
C ASN A 81 12.06 64.91 -3.78
N SER A 82 11.14 64.06 -4.18
CA SER A 82 11.06 63.41 -5.51
C SER A 82 9.61 63.21 -5.93
N ALA A 83 9.35 63.29 -7.23
CA ALA A 83 8.05 62.96 -7.80
C ALA A 83 7.69 61.44 -7.60
N THR A 84 8.62 60.60 -7.15
CA THR A 84 8.40 59.19 -6.87
C THR A 84 8.81 58.83 -5.44
N PHE A 85 8.06 57.90 -4.85
CA PHE A 85 8.37 57.29 -3.53
C PHE A 85 8.23 55.78 -3.65
N THR A 86 9.32 55.06 -3.41
CA THR A 86 9.34 53.59 -3.43
C THR A 86 9.57 53.03 -2.04
N THR A 87 8.79 52.01 -1.65
CA THR A 87 8.93 51.36 -0.36
C THR A 87 8.49 49.91 -0.41
N THR A 88 9.05 49.07 0.49
CA THR A 88 8.68 47.65 0.69
C THR A 88 8.08 47.40 2.09
N THR A 89 7.95 48.44 2.92
CA THR A 89 7.64 48.34 4.34
C THR A 89 6.20 48.65 4.72
N LEU A 90 5.33 48.77 3.70
CA LEU A 90 3.92 49.10 3.92
C LEU A 90 3.20 47.97 4.65
N THR A 91 2.31 48.38 5.57
CA THR A 91 1.43 47.46 6.30
C THR A 91 -0.04 47.70 5.93
N ASN A 92 -0.88 46.72 6.24
CA ASN A 92 -2.31 46.81 5.92
C ASN A 92 -2.98 48.03 6.59
N GLY A 93 -3.79 48.74 5.80
CA GLY A 93 -4.55 49.91 6.24
C GLY A 93 -3.76 51.24 6.25
N GLN A 94 -2.45 51.22 5.90
CA GLN A 94 -1.69 52.49 5.81
C GLN A 94 -2.17 53.38 4.64
N ILE A 95 -2.19 54.66 4.88
CA ILE A 95 -2.64 55.67 3.94
C ILE A 95 -1.43 56.46 3.47
N VAL A 96 -1.23 56.51 2.14
CA VAL A 96 -0.15 57.25 1.49
C VAL A 96 -0.74 58.54 0.83
N THR A 97 -0.08 59.67 1.09
CA THR A 97 -0.38 60.95 0.47
C THR A 97 0.91 61.65 0.09
N CYS A 98 0.80 62.66 -0.77
CA CYS A 98 1.90 63.54 -1.17
C CYS A 98 1.48 64.99 -1.02
N VAL A 99 2.29 65.84 -0.39
CA VAL A 99 2.12 67.29 -0.40
C VAL A 99 3.06 67.89 -1.43
N LEU A 100 2.49 68.57 -2.40
CA LEU A 100 3.18 69.36 -3.39
C LEU A 100 3.38 70.78 -2.86
N THR A 101 4.60 71.30 -2.98
CA THR A 101 4.87 72.75 -2.87
C THR A 101 5.24 73.29 -4.27
N SER A 102 4.40 74.15 -4.79
CA SER A 102 4.54 74.77 -6.10
C SER A 102 5.51 75.94 -6.04
N ASN A 103 6.39 76.02 -7.06
CA ASN A 103 7.17 77.23 -7.33
C ASN A 103 6.71 77.95 -8.60
N ALA A 104 5.44 77.74 -9.02
CA ALA A 104 4.89 78.46 -10.16
C ALA A 104 4.68 79.96 -9.78
N THR A 105 4.88 80.83 -10.74
CA THR A 105 4.62 82.28 -10.60
C THR A 105 3.13 82.47 -10.30
N CYS A 106 2.83 83.23 -9.17
CA CYS A 106 1.47 83.50 -8.70
C CYS A 106 0.70 82.27 -8.22
N ALA A 107 1.38 81.18 -7.76
CA ALA A 107 0.70 80.06 -7.13
C ALA A 107 0.01 80.55 -5.81
N SER A 108 -1.30 80.26 -5.70
CA SER A 108 -2.12 80.60 -4.51
C SER A 108 -3.30 79.59 -4.36
N PRO A 109 -3.30 78.71 -3.35
CA PRO A 109 -2.24 78.50 -2.31
C PRO A 109 -0.95 77.96 -2.92
N THR A 110 0.18 78.03 -2.23
CA THR A 110 1.46 77.49 -2.70
C THR A 110 1.58 75.97 -2.50
N THR A 111 0.69 75.31 -1.74
CA THR A 111 0.72 73.88 -1.46
C THR A 111 -0.57 73.20 -1.86
N ALA A 112 -0.47 71.93 -2.25
CA ALA A 112 -1.61 71.04 -2.53
C ALA A 112 -1.34 69.64 -1.92
N THR A 113 -2.40 68.98 -1.45
CA THR A 113 -2.34 67.60 -0.98
C THR A 113 -3.02 66.68 -1.99
N SER A 114 -2.39 65.54 -2.28
CA SER A 114 -2.90 64.55 -3.24
C SER A 114 -4.15 63.84 -2.75
N ASN A 115 -4.76 63.05 -3.62
CA ASN A 115 -5.66 61.95 -3.19
C ASN A 115 -4.93 61.02 -2.23
N ALA A 116 -5.67 60.36 -1.33
CA ALA A 116 -5.19 59.37 -0.42
C ALA A 116 -5.26 57.97 -1.08
N ILE A 117 -4.20 57.15 -0.94
CA ILE A 117 -4.21 55.75 -1.32
C ILE A 117 -4.12 54.94 -0.05
N THR A 118 -5.19 54.17 0.27
CA THR A 118 -5.22 53.21 1.35
C THR A 118 -4.69 51.87 0.85
N MET A 119 -3.69 51.34 1.52
CA MET A 119 -3.05 50.08 1.15
C MET A 119 -3.74 48.88 1.76
N THR A 120 -4.01 47.86 0.97
CA THR A 120 -4.39 46.50 1.40
C THR A 120 -3.17 45.61 1.28
N VAL A 121 -2.59 45.23 2.43
CA VAL A 121 -1.39 44.40 2.47
C VAL A 121 -1.76 43.04 3.03
N ASN A 122 -1.76 42.02 2.16
CA ASN A 122 -2.04 40.65 2.53
C ASN A 122 -0.80 39.98 3.13
N PRO A 123 -0.93 39.17 4.19
CA PRO A 123 0.19 38.42 4.74
C PRO A 123 0.72 37.40 3.73
N SER A 124 2.02 37.15 3.73
CA SER A 124 2.61 36.04 2.97
C SER A 124 2.16 34.73 3.60
N VAL A 125 1.77 33.74 2.79
CA VAL A 125 1.40 32.39 3.21
C VAL A 125 2.38 31.38 2.62
N VAL A 126 2.76 30.37 3.43
CA VAL A 126 3.64 29.28 2.98
C VAL A 126 2.77 28.06 2.67
N PRO A 127 2.72 27.60 1.43
CA PRO A 127 2.05 26.36 1.08
C PRO A 127 2.75 25.15 1.66
N SER A 128 1.97 24.13 1.99
CA SER A 128 2.48 22.80 2.30
C SER A 128 1.51 21.73 1.78
N VAL A 129 2.00 20.51 1.64
CA VAL A 129 1.19 19.35 1.22
C VAL A 129 1.68 18.12 1.96
N SER A 130 0.75 17.30 2.43
CA SER A 130 1.03 15.96 2.96
C SER A 130 0.34 14.92 2.09
N ILE A 131 0.92 13.71 2.02
CA ILE A 131 0.31 12.59 1.31
C ILE A 131 0.14 11.39 2.23
N SER A 132 -0.90 10.62 1.96
CA SER A 132 -1.19 9.33 2.58
C SER A 132 -1.46 8.28 1.52
N ALA A 133 -1.28 6.99 1.86
CA ALA A 133 -1.54 5.85 0.99
C ALA A 133 -2.64 4.96 1.58
N ASN A 134 -3.58 4.51 0.76
CA ASN A 134 -4.59 3.53 1.12
C ASN A 134 -4.53 2.35 0.13
N PRO A 135 -4.37 1.09 0.60
CA PRO A 135 -4.47 0.58 1.97
C PRO A 135 -3.23 0.83 2.86
N GLY A 136 -2.13 1.34 2.33
CA GLY A 136 -0.89 1.63 3.06
C GLY A 136 0.33 1.50 2.15
N SER A 137 1.53 1.56 2.74
CA SER A 137 2.80 1.47 2.00
C SER A 137 3.33 0.04 1.88
N THR A 138 2.79 -0.92 2.65
CA THR A 138 3.16 -2.34 2.57
C THR A 138 2.03 -3.10 1.90
N ILE A 139 2.30 -3.63 0.72
CA ILE A 139 1.31 -4.27 -0.16
C ILE A 139 1.86 -5.52 -0.82
N CYS A 140 0.99 -6.28 -1.47
CA CYS A 140 1.37 -7.32 -2.41
C CYS A 140 1.50 -6.76 -3.83
N ALA A 141 2.34 -7.38 -4.65
CA ALA A 141 2.49 -7.02 -6.05
C ALA A 141 1.12 -7.00 -6.76
N GLY A 142 0.85 -5.96 -7.55
CA GLY A 142 -0.41 -5.76 -8.26
C GLY A 142 -1.55 -5.16 -7.43
N THR A 143 -1.37 -4.93 -6.12
CA THR A 143 -2.38 -4.26 -5.30
C THR A 143 -2.57 -2.82 -5.75
N SER A 144 -3.83 -2.40 -5.90
CA SER A 144 -4.17 -1.00 -6.18
C SER A 144 -3.94 -0.14 -4.94
N VAL A 145 -3.13 0.91 -5.07
CA VAL A 145 -2.87 1.89 -4.02
C VAL A 145 -3.32 3.25 -4.50
N THR A 146 -4.13 3.92 -3.69
CA THR A 146 -4.54 5.31 -3.92
C THR A 146 -3.81 6.22 -2.93
N PHE A 147 -3.05 7.16 -3.46
CA PHE A 147 -2.43 8.24 -2.70
C PHE A 147 -3.35 9.45 -2.71
N THR A 148 -3.47 10.12 -1.55
CA THR A 148 -4.28 11.33 -1.39
C THR A 148 -3.40 12.45 -0.87
N ALA A 149 -3.43 13.60 -1.54
CA ALA A 149 -2.74 14.82 -1.16
C ALA A 149 -3.68 15.76 -0.40
N VAL A 150 -3.23 16.26 0.73
CA VAL A 150 -3.94 17.26 1.55
C VAL A 150 -3.10 18.54 1.57
N PRO A 151 -3.51 19.60 0.85
CA PRO A 151 -2.79 20.86 0.82
C PRO A 151 -3.16 21.77 1.99
N THR A 152 -2.22 22.60 2.42
CA THR A 152 -2.43 23.77 3.27
C THR A 152 -1.97 25.00 2.51
N ASN A 153 -2.73 26.09 2.55
CA ASN A 153 -2.48 27.32 1.78
C ASN A 153 -2.31 27.05 0.27
N GLY A 154 -3.02 26.03 -0.25
CA GLY A 154 -2.98 25.68 -1.67
C GLY A 154 -3.74 26.65 -2.58
N GLY A 155 -4.63 27.48 -2.00
CA GLY A 155 -5.54 28.35 -2.75
C GLY A 155 -6.83 27.63 -3.15
N VAL A 156 -7.61 28.25 -4.03
CA VAL A 156 -8.93 27.74 -4.47
C VAL A 156 -8.80 26.58 -5.46
N THR A 157 -7.80 26.64 -6.34
CA THR A 157 -7.55 25.68 -7.42
C THR A 157 -6.06 25.29 -7.46
N PRO A 158 -5.54 24.60 -6.45
CA PRO A 158 -4.14 24.19 -6.46
C PRO A 158 -3.87 23.16 -7.56
N ALA A 159 -2.64 23.15 -8.08
CA ALA A 159 -2.21 22.12 -9.00
C ALA A 159 -1.30 21.10 -8.33
N TYR A 160 -1.40 19.84 -8.77
CA TYR A 160 -0.67 18.70 -8.23
C TYR A 160 0.16 18.01 -9.29
N GLN A 161 1.40 17.67 -8.97
CA GLN A 161 2.24 16.80 -9.78
C GLN A 161 2.78 15.67 -8.94
N TRP A 162 2.26 14.48 -9.19
CA TRP A 162 2.74 13.26 -8.56
C TRP A 162 4.05 12.79 -9.16
N LYS A 163 4.89 12.17 -8.35
CA LYS A 163 6.18 11.62 -8.76
C LYS A 163 6.42 10.25 -8.15
N VAL A 164 6.97 9.34 -8.95
CA VAL A 164 7.51 8.05 -8.49
C VAL A 164 9.00 8.03 -8.83
N ASN A 165 9.84 7.88 -7.81
CA ASN A 165 11.30 7.98 -7.92
C ASN A 165 11.75 9.27 -8.63
N GLY A 166 11.07 10.38 -8.38
CA GLY A 166 11.35 11.68 -8.99
C GLY A 166 10.77 11.89 -10.39
N SER A 167 10.34 10.84 -11.08
CA SER A 167 9.70 10.93 -12.40
C SER A 167 8.23 11.32 -12.28
N ASN A 168 7.77 12.22 -13.16
CA ASN A 168 6.39 12.67 -13.18
C ASN A 168 5.45 11.54 -13.58
N VAL A 169 4.37 11.38 -12.81
CA VAL A 169 3.30 10.40 -13.05
C VAL A 169 1.93 11.02 -12.78
N GLY A 170 0.88 10.32 -13.18
CA GLY A 170 -0.51 10.70 -12.92
C GLY A 170 -0.94 11.98 -13.65
N THR A 171 -2.04 12.55 -13.18
CA THR A 171 -2.65 13.78 -13.72
C THR A 171 -2.67 14.86 -12.64
N ASN A 172 -3.05 16.09 -12.99
CA ASN A 172 -3.30 17.17 -12.03
C ASN A 172 -4.55 16.85 -11.18
N SER A 173 -4.36 16.07 -10.13
CA SER A 173 -5.43 15.65 -9.22
C SER A 173 -4.88 15.53 -7.80
N ALA A 174 -5.73 15.79 -6.80
CA ALA A 174 -5.41 15.55 -5.40
C ALA A 174 -5.23 14.05 -5.08
N THR A 175 -5.54 13.14 -6.02
CA THR A 175 -5.36 11.70 -5.87
C THR A 175 -4.54 11.11 -7.01
N PHE A 176 -3.76 10.07 -6.69
CA PHE A 176 -3.01 9.25 -7.65
C PHE A 176 -3.19 7.78 -7.29
N THR A 177 -3.61 6.97 -8.26
CA THR A 177 -3.80 5.52 -8.07
C THR A 177 -2.86 4.74 -8.98
N SER A 178 -2.25 3.68 -8.44
CA SER A 178 -1.36 2.80 -9.18
C SER A 178 -1.50 1.34 -8.73
N THR A 179 -1.38 0.40 -9.68
CA THR A 179 -1.28 -1.05 -9.46
C THR A 179 0.09 -1.62 -9.84
N THR A 180 0.99 -0.76 -10.33
CA THR A 180 2.28 -1.16 -10.92
C THR A 180 3.48 -0.79 -10.05
N LEU A 181 3.23 -0.41 -8.80
CA LEU A 181 4.31 -0.05 -7.88
C LEU A 181 5.18 -1.27 -7.55
N THR A 182 6.48 -1.03 -7.44
CA THR A 182 7.48 -2.03 -7.10
C THR A 182 8.15 -1.73 -5.76
N ASN A 183 8.79 -2.74 -5.20
CA ASN A 183 9.46 -2.59 -3.90
C ASN A 183 10.54 -1.51 -3.92
N GLY A 184 10.56 -0.66 -2.89
CA GLY A 184 11.52 0.43 -2.73
C GLY A 184 11.18 1.71 -3.49
N GLN A 185 10.12 1.76 -4.31
CA GLN A 185 9.71 2.99 -4.97
C GLN A 185 9.24 4.04 -3.97
N ILE A 186 9.60 5.29 -4.26
CA ILE A 186 9.29 6.45 -3.43
C ILE A 186 8.26 7.31 -4.16
N VAL A 187 7.12 7.57 -3.51
CA VAL A 187 6.05 8.42 -4.03
C VAL A 187 6.06 9.77 -3.31
N THR A 188 5.99 10.84 -4.06
CA THR A 188 5.87 12.23 -3.59
C THR A 188 4.87 12.99 -4.44
N CYS A 189 4.40 14.14 -3.93
CA CYS A 189 3.55 15.07 -4.66
C CYS A 189 4.12 16.49 -4.55
N VAL A 190 4.20 17.21 -5.66
CA VAL A 190 4.50 18.63 -5.69
C VAL A 190 3.19 19.40 -5.84
N LEU A 191 2.91 20.25 -4.88
CA LEU A 191 1.82 21.21 -4.88
C LEU A 191 2.29 22.51 -5.55
N THR A 192 1.51 23.06 -6.47
CA THR A 192 1.61 24.46 -6.89
C THR A 192 0.41 25.20 -6.36
N SER A 193 0.66 26.16 -5.47
CA SER A 193 -0.38 26.97 -4.83
C SER A 193 -0.78 28.13 -5.73
N ASN A 194 -2.08 28.41 -5.78
CA ASN A 194 -2.63 29.64 -6.32
C ASN A 194 -3.23 30.55 -5.23
N ALA A 195 -2.85 30.34 -3.98
CA ALA A 195 -3.26 31.21 -2.89
C ALA A 195 -2.65 32.62 -3.06
N THR A 196 -3.43 33.64 -2.75
CA THR A 196 -2.94 35.02 -2.75
C THR A 196 -1.76 35.13 -1.78
N CYS A 197 -0.65 35.68 -2.27
CA CYS A 197 0.58 35.88 -1.52
C CYS A 197 1.29 34.57 -1.07
N ALA A 198 1.09 33.49 -1.78
CA ALA A 198 1.88 32.29 -1.58
C ALA A 198 3.36 32.54 -1.92
N SER A 199 4.25 32.26 -0.97
CA SER A 199 5.71 32.40 -1.16
C SER A 199 6.45 31.39 -0.24
N PRO A 200 7.16 30.38 -0.84
CA PRO A 200 7.23 30.05 -2.27
C PRO A 200 5.86 29.61 -2.82
N THR A 201 5.70 29.55 -4.14
CA THR A 201 4.45 29.10 -4.77
C THR A 201 4.32 27.57 -4.84
N THR A 202 5.40 26.84 -4.57
CA THR A 202 5.43 25.36 -4.64
C THR A 202 5.84 24.74 -3.31
N ALA A 203 5.31 23.55 -3.03
CA ALA A 203 5.71 22.72 -1.89
C ALA A 203 5.78 21.25 -2.30
N THR A 204 6.71 20.51 -1.69
CA THR A 204 6.84 19.05 -1.87
C THR A 204 6.35 18.35 -0.63
N SER A 205 5.60 17.24 -0.80
CA SER A 205 5.05 16.43 0.28
C SER A 205 6.13 15.65 1.04
N ASN A 206 5.70 15.00 2.14
CA ASN A 206 6.42 13.86 2.69
C ASN A 206 6.59 12.78 1.59
N ALA A 207 7.63 11.94 1.73
CA ALA A 207 7.88 10.80 0.88
C ALA A 207 7.23 9.54 1.47
N ILE A 208 6.61 8.70 0.64
CA ILE A 208 6.13 7.37 1.00
C ILE A 208 6.96 6.35 0.24
N THR A 209 7.76 5.55 0.96
CA THR A 209 8.50 4.43 0.40
C THR A 209 7.62 3.18 0.41
N MET A 210 7.47 2.53 -0.72
CA MET A 210 6.65 1.34 -0.89
C MET A 210 7.42 0.07 -0.54
N THR A 211 6.80 -0.79 0.27
CA THR A 211 7.22 -2.18 0.47
C THR A 211 6.27 -3.08 -0.29
N VAL A 212 6.74 -3.64 -1.39
CA VAL A 212 5.92 -4.50 -2.26
C VAL A 212 6.42 -5.93 -2.16
N ASN A 213 5.62 -6.78 -1.52
CA ASN A 213 5.92 -8.20 -1.36
C ASN A 213 5.53 -8.97 -2.63
N PRO A 214 6.35 -9.95 -3.07
CA PRO A 214 5.99 -10.79 -4.20
C PRO A 214 4.76 -11.64 -3.88
N LEU A 215 3.99 -12.00 -4.90
CA LEU A 215 2.93 -12.99 -4.77
C LEU A 215 3.54 -14.37 -4.49
N LEU A 216 2.95 -15.11 -3.56
CA LEU A 216 3.32 -16.48 -3.22
C LEU A 216 2.24 -17.43 -3.76
N THR A 217 2.67 -18.49 -4.45
CA THR A 217 1.76 -19.56 -4.87
C THR A 217 1.85 -20.71 -3.86
N PRO A 218 0.81 -20.95 -3.05
CA PRO A 218 0.75 -22.09 -2.17
C PRO A 218 0.68 -23.41 -2.94
N SER A 219 1.28 -24.44 -2.38
CA SER A 219 1.13 -25.82 -2.83
C SER A 219 1.14 -26.77 -1.64
N VAL A 220 0.61 -27.97 -1.83
CA VAL A 220 0.60 -29.03 -0.83
C VAL A 220 0.80 -30.38 -1.50
N SER A 221 1.61 -31.23 -0.91
CA SER A 221 1.71 -32.64 -1.29
C SER A 221 1.30 -33.52 -0.13
N ILE A 222 0.77 -34.74 -0.41
CA ILE A 222 0.42 -35.71 0.60
C ILE A 222 1.14 -37.01 0.36
N ALA A 223 1.47 -37.69 1.46
CA ALA A 223 2.03 -39.04 1.47
C ALA A 223 1.25 -39.92 2.44
N ALA A 224 1.14 -41.22 2.14
CA ALA A 224 0.50 -42.24 2.98
C ALA A 224 1.53 -43.13 3.66
N ASN A 225 1.34 -43.41 4.95
CA ASN A 225 2.14 -44.37 5.70
C ASN A 225 1.19 -45.42 6.34
N PRO A 226 1.40 -46.72 6.06
CA PRO A 226 2.55 -47.40 5.45
C PRO A 226 2.60 -47.32 3.91
N GLY A 227 1.58 -46.79 3.23
CA GLY A 227 1.51 -46.70 1.77
C GLY A 227 0.05 -46.71 1.29
N SER A 228 -0.11 -46.76 -0.04
CA SER A 228 -1.45 -46.79 -0.66
C SER A 228 -2.05 -48.19 -0.80
N THR A 229 -1.27 -49.24 -0.57
CA THR A 229 -1.76 -50.65 -0.59
C THR A 229 -1.81 -51.18 0.84
N ILE A 230 -2.98 -51.53 1.30
CA ILE A 230 -3.25 -51.96 2.68
C ILE A 230 -4.26 -53.08 2.73
N CYS A 231 -4.42 -53.69 3.90
CA CYS A 231 -5.52 -54.59 4.19
C CYS A 231 -6.73 -53.83 4.74
N ALA A 232 -7.93 -54.33 4.49
CA ALA A 232 -9.13 -53.76 5.06
C ALA A 232 -9.03 -53.67 6.59
N GLY A 233 -9.43 -52.51 7.14
CA GLY A 233 -9.33 -52.21 8.58
C GLY A 233 -7.94 -51.76 9.05
N SER A 234 -6.91 -51.78 8.20
CA SER A 234 -5.58 -51.27 8.59
C SER A 234 -5.59 -49.76 8.74
N SER A 235 -4.85 -49.29 9.75
CA SER A 235 -4.66 -47.85 9.98
C SER A 235 -3.69 -47.26 8.95
N VAL A 236 -4.11 -46.17 8.31
CA VAL A 236 -3.28 -45.38 7.42
C VAL A 236 -3.26 -43.93 7.89
N THR A 237 -2.07 -43.36 7.96
CA THR A 237 -1.87 -41.93 8.26
C THR A 237 -1.38 -41.22 7.02
N PHE A 238 -2.14 -40.21 6.57
CA PHE A 238 -1.73 -39.28 5.53
C PHE A 238 -1.09 -38.07 6.17
N THR A 239 0.02 -37.59 5.59
CA THR A 239 0.73 -36.39 6.04
C THR A 239 0.77 -35.39 4.89
N ALA A 240 0.35 -34.16 5.14
CA ALA A 240 0.40 -33.04 4.22
C ALA A 240 1.67 -32.23 4.46
N THR A 241 2.40 -31.93 3.39
CA THR A 241 3.59 -31.06 3.38
C THR A 241 3.27 -29.80 2.57
N PRO A 242 3.03 -28.65 3.21
CA PRO A 242 2.72 -27.41 2.53
C PRO A 242 3.99 -26.66 2.09
N THR A 243 3.87 -25.91 1.00
CA THR A 243 4.81 -24.87 0.58
C THR A 243 4.05 -23.54 0.50
N ASN A 244 4.63 -22.44 0.98
CA ASN A 244 3.97 -21.14 1.07
C ASN A 244 2.62 -21.18 1.82
N GLY A 245 2.48 -22.09 2.78
CA GLY A 245 1.27 -22.25 3.60
C GLY A 245 1.06 -21.14 4.62
N GLY A 246 2.12 -20.38 4.95
CA GLY A 246 2.12 -19.39 6.03
C GLY A 246 2.48 -20.02 7.37
N THR A 247 2.20 -19.28 8.44
CA THR A 247 2.54 -19.69 9.82
C THR A 247 1.51 -20.64 10.43
N THR A 248 0.26 -20.53 10.04
CA THR A 248 -0.88 -21.31 10.55
C THR A 248 -1.81 -21.70 9.39
N PRO A 249 -1.35 -22.56 8.46
CA PRO A 249 -2.18 -23.00 7.35
C PRO A 249 -3.34 -23.86 7.84
N ALA A 250 -4.45 -23.82 7.11
CA ALA A 250 -5.57 -24.71 7.38
C ALA A 250 -5.62 -25.86 6.35
N TYR A 251 -6.05 -27.05 6.82
CA TYR A 251 -6.12 -28.27 6.05
C TYR A 251 -7.55 -28.81 6.02
N GLN A 252 -8.03 -29.20 4.86
CA GLN A 252 -9.28 -29.94 4.69
C GLN A 252 -9.00 -31.21 3.91
N TRP A 253 -9.04 -32.33 4.60
CA TRP A 253 -8.93 -33.66 4.02
C TRP A 253 -10.22 -34.05 3.29
N LYS A 254 -10.07 -34.81 2.22
CA LYS A 254 -11.20 -35.30 1.42
C LYS A 254 -10.98 -36.76 1.02
N VAL A 255 -12.06 -37.55 1.09
CA VAL A 255 -12.14 -38.89 0.52
C VAL A 255 -13.23 -38.88 -0.54
N ASN A 256 -12.87 -39.23 -1.80
CA ASN A 256 -13.77 -39.14 -2.94
C ASN A 256 -14.47 -37.76 -3.06
N GLY A 257 -13.76 -36.68 -2.73
CA GLY A 257 -14.28 -35.32 -2.75
C GLY A 257 -15.11 -34.92 -1.52
N GLY A 258 -15.56 -35.88 -0.71
CA GLY A 258 -16.25 -35.62 0.56
C GLY A 258 -15.28 -35.17 1.66
N ASN A 259 -15.66 -34.15 2.46
CA ASN A 259 -14.85 -33.64 3.58
C ASN A 259 -14.76 -34.68 4.71
N VAL A 260 -13.54 -34.91 5.19
CA VAL A 260 -13.24 -35.82 6.31
C VAL A 260 -12.19 -35.20 7.22
N GLY A 261 -11.99 -35.80 8.39
CA GLY A 261 -10.96 -35.42 9.33
C GLY A 261 -11.16 -34.05 9.97
N THR A 262 -10.10 -33.52 10.55
CA THR A 262 -10.05 -32.22 11.22
C THR A 262 -9.04 -31.31 10.53
N ASN A 263 -8.99 -30.04 10.92
CA ASN A 263 -7.95 -29.11 10.48
C ASN A 263 -6.59 -29.51 11.09
N SER A 264 -5.89 -30.43 10.43
CA SER A 264 -4.59 -30.98 10.88
C SER A 264 -3.72 -31.30 9.66
N PRO A 265 -2.40 -31.15 9.77
CA PRO A 265 -1.47 -31.60 8.73
C PRO A 265 -1.48 -33.14 8.56
N THR A 266 -2.14 -33.88 9.45
CA THR A 266 -2.26 -35.35 9.38
C THR A 266 -3.71 -35.78 9.41
N PHE A 267 -4.01 -36.86 8.67
CA PHE A 267 -5.31 -37.54 8.69
C PHE A 267 -5.08 -39.04 8.83
N THR A 268 -5.61 -39.66 9.91
CA THR A 268 -5.51 -41.06 10.17
C THR A 268 -6.89 -41.72 10.09
N THR A 269 -6.98 -42.86 9.42
CA THR A 269 -8.24 -43.59 9.28
C THR A 269 -8.00 -45.11 9.11
N THR A 270 -9.00 -45.91 9.50
CA THR A 270 -9.06 -47.37 9.30
C THR A 270 -10.21 -47.79 8.39
N THR A 271 -10.98 -46.86 7.86
CA THR A 271 -12.27 -47.15 7.20
C THR A 271 -12.20 -47.04 5.65
N LEU A 272 -11.00 -46.93 5.09
CA LEU A 272 -10.84 -46.82 3.65
C LEU A 272 -11.23 -48.13 2.96
N THR A 273 -11.83 -47.96 1.76
CA THR A 273 -12.20 -49.07 0.87
C THR A 273 -11.42 -48.96 -0.44
N ASN A 274 -11.39 -50.08 -1.20
CA ASN A 274 -10.63 -50.16 -2.45
C ASN A 274 -11.12 -49.14 -3.46
N GLY A 275 -10.17 -48.44 -4.11
CA GLY A 275 -10.43 -47.44 -5.13
C GLY A 275 -10.73 -46.04 -4.60
N GLN A 276 -10.83 -45.82 -3.28
CA GLN A 276 -11.03 -44.50 -2.72
C GLN A 276 -9.82 -43.60 -2.97
N ILE A 277 -10.12 -42.32 -3.27
CA ILE A 277 -9.13 -41.31 -3.57
C ILE A 277 -9.07 -40.31 -2.39
N VAL A 278 -7.87 -40.12 -1.86
CA VAL A 278 -7.60 -39.18 -0.78
C VAL A 278 -6.87 -37.98 -1.32
N THR A 279 -7.33 -36.77 -0.96
CA THR A 279 -6.72 -35.49 -1.26
C THR A 279 -6.78 -34.57 -0.03
N CYS A 280 -5.99 -33.51 -0.05
CA CYS A 280 -6.00 -32.46 0.96
C CYS A 280 -6.08 -31.09 0.29
N VAL A 281 -6.97 -30.23 0.76
CA VAL A 281 -7.00 -28.82 0.37
C VAL A 281 -6.30 -28.01 1.45
N LEU A 282 -5.26 -27.30 1.06
CA LEU A 282 -4.55 -26.32 1.88
C LEU A 282 -5.20 -24.96 1.72
N THR A 283 -5.45 -24.26 2.81
CA THR A 283 -5.71 -22.82 2.80
C THR A 283 -4.53 -22.12 3.45
N SER A 284 -3.83 -21.33 2.66
CA SER A 284 -2.65 -20.58 3.08
C SER A 284 -3.05 -19.29 3.80
N ASN A 285 -2.36 -18.97 4.91
CA ASN A 285 -2.39 -17.67 5.55
C ASN A 285 -1.09 -16.88 5.33
N ALA A 286 -0.27 -17.28 4.36
CA ALA A 286 0.92 -16.52 3.99
C ALA A 286 0.53 -15.14 3.44
N VAL A 287 1.26 -14.11 3.85
CA VAL A 287 1.10 -12.77 3.29
C VAL A 287 1.36 -12.85 1.79
N CYS A 288 0.45 -12.28 1.00
CA CYS A 288 0.49 -12.28 -0.47
C CYS A 288 0.31 -13.66 -1.12
N ALA A 289 -0.30 -14.63 -0.45
CA ALA A 289 -0.71 -15.88 -1.09
C ALA A 289 -1.77 -15.60 -2.17
N SER A 290 -1.49 -16.07 -3.40
CA SER A 290 -2.43 -15.95 -4.52
C SER A 290 -2.21 -17.08 -5.52
N PRO A 291 -3.23 -17.99 -5.72
CA PRO A 291 -4.48 -18.09 -4.95
C PRO A 291 -4.22 -18.42 -3.47
N THR A 292 -5.20 -18.27 -2.60
CA THR A 292 -5.07 -18.61 -1.17
C THR A 292 -5.22 -20.11 -0.88
N THR A 293 -5.70 -20.91 -1.83
CA THR A 293 -5.93 -22.34 -1.68
C THR A 293 -5.15 -23.16 -2.69
N ALA A 294 -4.76 -24.37 -2.30
CA ALA A 294 -4.13 -25.36 -3.16
C ALA A 294 -4.66 -26.77 -2.85
N THR A 295 -4.77 -27.61 -3.86
CA THR A 295 -5.15 -29.03 -3.71
C THR A 295 -3.91 -29.89 -3.93
N SER A 296 -3.75 -30.93 -3.10
CA SER A 296 -2.65 -31.88 -3.17
C SER A 296 -2.71 -32.80 -4.38
N ASN A 297 -1.64 -33.60 -4.58
CA ASN A 297 -1.74 -34.81 -5.36
C ASN A 297 -2.83 -35.73 -4.78
N ALA A 298 -3.41 -36.57 -5.64
CA ALA A 298 -4.37 -37.60 -5.26
C ALA A 298 -3.63 -38.90 -4.93
N ILE A 299 -4.06 -39.59 -3.86
CA ILE A 299 -3.62 -40.95 -3.54
C ILE A 299 -4.82 -41.88 -3.68
N THR A 300 -4.76 -42.79 -4.67
CA THR A 300 -5.77 -43.84 -4.83
C THR A 300 -5.37 -45.04 -3.98
N MET A 301 -6.28 -45.51 -3.15
CA MET A 301 -6.05 -46.61 -2.23
C MET A 301 -6.36 -47.96 -2.88
N THR A 302 -5.45 -48.92 -2.71
CA THR A 302 -5.67 -50.34 -2.98
C THR A 302 -5.90 -51.03 -1.65
N VAL A 303 -7.14 -51.41 -1.36
CA VAL A 303 -7.50 -52.07 -0.11
C VAL A 303 -7.85 -53.52 -0.41
N ASN A 304 -6.99 -54.44 0.06
CA ASN A 304 -7.18 -55.85 -0.11
C ASN A 304 -8.09 -56.41 1.00
N PRO A 305 -9.00 -57.34 0.66
CA PRO A 305 -9.82 -57.97 1.67
C PRO A 305 -8.97 -58.81 2.65
N VAL A 306 -9.36 -58.83 3.89
CA VAL A 306 -8.78 -59.77 4.87
C VAL A 306 -9.19 -61.19 4.47
N VAL A 307 -8.23 -62.09 4.43
CA VAL A 307 -8.45 -63.51 4.17
C VAL A 307 -8.17 -64.31 5.43
N VAL A 308 -9.02 -65.29 5.70
CA VAL A 308 -8.84 -66.20 6.84
C VAL A 308 -8.21 -67.50 6.31
N PRO A 309 -6.97 -67.82 6.70
CA PRO A 309 -6.36 -69.10 6.39
C PRO A 309 -7.06 -70.24 7.14
N THR A 310 -7.12 -71.39 6.54
CA THR A 310 -7.58 -72.60 7.21
C THR A 310 -6.68 -73.75 6.89
N ILE A 311 -6.60 -74.74 7.81
CA ILE A 311 -5.86 -75.98 7.65
C ILE A 311 -6.67 -77.14 8.19
N SER A 312 -6.68 -78.26 7.50
CA SER A 312 -7.12 -79.54 8.00
C SER A 312 -6.13 -80.63 7.63
N ILE A 313 -5.98 -81.65 8.44
CA ILE A 313 -5.10 -82.82 8.14
C ILE A 313 -5.91 -84.10 8.03
N SER A 314 -5.46 -85.00 7.17
CA SER A 314 -5.95 -86.33 7.02
C SER A 314 -4.83 -87.32 7.09
N ALA A 315 -5.12 -88.59 7.49
CA ALA A 315 -4.16 -89.67 7.60
C ALA A 315 -4.49 -90.78 6.57
N ASN A 316 -3.49 -91.26 5.86
CA ASN A 316 -3.60 -92.39 4.95
C ASN A 316 -2.56 -93.47 5.32
N PRO A 317 -2.98 -94.74 5.53
CA PRO A 317 -4.27 -95.33 5.26
C PRO A 317 -5.39 -95.04 6.31
N GLY A 318 -5.09 -94.37 7.41
CA GLY A 318 -6.01 -93.98 8.47
C GLY A 318 -5.33 -93.86 9.79
N SER A 319 -6.08 -93.60 10.92
CA SER A 319 -5.54 -93.50 12.28
C SER A 319 -5.51 -94.82 13.02
N THR A 320 -6.17 -95.90 12.53
CA THR A 320 -6.14 -97.21 13.09
C THR A 320 -5.35 -98.12 12.13
N VAL A 321 -4.14 -98.44 12.54
CA VAL A 321 -3.17 -99.21 11.73
C VAL A 321 -2.41 -100.21 12.58
N CYS A 322 -1.81 -101.22 11.94
CA CYS A 322 -0.91 -102.15 12.61
C CYS A 322 0.43 -101.48 12.96
N ASN A 323 1.07 -101.88 14.03
CA ASN A 323 2.40 -101.37 14.38
C ASN A 323 3.39 -101.56 13.26
N GLY A 324 4.18 -100.49 12.97
CA GLY A 324 5.16 -100.47 11.88
C GLY A 324 4.56 -100.01 10.51
N THR A 325 3.21 -99.80 10.41
CA THR A 325 2.59 -99.27 9.21
C THR A 325 3.02 -97.83 8.98
N ASN A 326 3.50 -97.49 7.79
CA ASN A 326 3.83 -96.09 7.44
C ASN A 326 2.51 -95.35 7.23
N VAL A 327 2.28 -94.30 8.04
CA VAL A 327 1.13 -93.35 7.89
C VAL A 327 1.61 -92.03 7.38
N THR A 328 0.97 -91.57 6.36
CA THR A 328 1.22 -90.26 5.75
C THR A 328 0.09 -89.33 6.10
N PHE A 329 0.40 -88.21 6.76
CA PHE A 329 -0.52 -87.14 7.05
C PHE A 329 -0.39 -86.10 5.93
N THR A 330 -1.51 -85.62 5.42
CA THR A 330 -1.56 -84.58 4.36
C THR A 330 -2.35 -83.38 4.87
N ALA A 331 -1.76 -82.22 4.79
CA ALA A 331 -2.39 -80.95 5.08
C ALA A 331 -3.08 -80.40 3.84
N VAL A 332 -4.34 -79.99 4.03
CA VAL A 332 -5.12 -79.23 3.02
C VAL A 332 -5.33 -77.85 3.59
N ILE A 333 -4.94 -76.80 2.86
CA ILE A 333 -4.98 -75.42 3.31
C ILE A 333 -5.80 -74.58 2.35
N THR A 334 -6.38 -73.49 2.86
CA THR A 334 -6.94 -72.38 2.09
C THR A 334 -6.23 -71.08 2.45
N ASN A 335 -6.17 -70.12 1.52
CA ASN A 335 -5.54 -68.83 1.73
C ASN A 335 -4.11 -68.93 2.30
N GLY A 336 -3.34 -69.94 1.85
CA GLY A 336 -1.96 -70.19 2.30
C GLY A 336 -0.93 -69.24 1.76
N GLY A 337 -1.23 -68.50 0.66
CA GLY A 337 -0.28 -67.69 -0.08
C GLY A 337 0.62 -68.53 -1.02
N THR A 338 1.73 -67.99 -1.39
CA THR A 338 2.68 -68.60 -2.36
C THR A 338 3.71 -69.53 -1.71
N THR A 339 4.04 -69.26 -0.46
CA THR A 339 5.08 -69.99 0.30
C THR A 339 4.64 -70.24 1.75
N PRO A 340 3.57 -71.01 1.98
CA PRO A 340 3.12 -71.34 3.32
C PRO A 340 4.15 -72.13 4.09
N VAL A 341 4.16 -71.98 5.42
CA VAL A 341 5.04 -72.71 6.33
C VAL A 341 4.25 -73.70 7.16
N PHE A 342 4.69 -74.99 7.19
CA PHE A 342 4.10 -76.08 7.94
C PHE A 342 5.04 -76.51 9.06
N GLN A 343 4.49 -76.70 10.26
CA GLN A 343 5.17 -77.26 11.39
C GLN A 343 4.31 -78.39 11.96
N TRP A 344 4.66 -79.61 11.65
CA TRP A 344 4.01 -80.82 12.20
C TRP A 344 4.36 -80.97 13.66
N LYS A 345 3.44 -81.48 14.43
CA LYS A 345 3.59 -81.83 15.85
C LYS A 345 3.13 -83.22 16.10
N ARG A 346 3.84 -83.91 17.00
CA ARG A 346 3.47 -85.26 17.57
C ARG A 346 3.53 -85.08 19.06
N ASN A 347 2.38 -85.36 19.72
CA ASN A 347 2.21 -85.08 21.18
C ASN A 347 2.68 -83.66 21.56
N GLY A 348 2.39 -82.66 20.74
CA GLY A 348 2.76 -81.24 20.94
C GLY A 348 4.22 -80.93 20.60
N SER A 349 5.12 -81.93 20.43
CA SER A 349 6.51 -81.74 20.06
C SER A 349 6.67 -81.59 18.55
N ALA A 350 7.55 -80.63 18.09
CA ALA A 350 7.81 -80.41 16.67
C ALA A 350 8.46 -81.64 15.99
N VAL A 351 7.93 -82.05 14.85
CA VAL A 351 8.39 -83.19 14.06
C VAL A 351 8.33 -82.82 12.59
N GLY A 352 9.01 -83.63 11.74
CA GLY A 352 8.96 -83.46 10.30
C GLY A 352 9.71 -82.23 9.77
N THR A 353 9.45 -81.87 8.52
CA THR A 353 10.05 -80.74 7.85
C THR A 353 8.93 -79.76 7.41
N ASN A 354 9.29 -78.58 6.89
CA ASN A 354 8.34 -77.64 6.26
C ASN A 354 7.80 -78.30 4.97
N SER A 355 6.77 -79.10 5.08
CA SER A 355 6.14 -79.85 4.01
C SER A 355 4.63 -79.95 4.23
N PRO A 356 3.80 -79.92 3.17
CA PRO A 356 2.40 -80.23 3.31
C PRO A 356 2.10 -81.66 3.72
N THR A 357 3.12 -82.52 3.81
CA THR A 357 3.00 -83.94 4.22
C THR A 357 4.00 -84.28 5.30
N TYR A 358 3.57 -85.17 6.22
CA TYR A 358 4.42 -85.78 7.25
C TYR A 358 4.14 -87.29 7.29
N SER A 359 5.19 -88.11 7.25
CA SER A 359 5.06 -89.58 7.30
C SER A 359 5.91 -90.16 8.40
N SER A 360 5.39 -91.18 9.03
CA SER A 360 6.15 -92.01 10.02
C SER A 360 5.53 -93.41 10.11
N ASN A 361 6.37 -94.37 10.48
CA ASN A 361 5.99 -95.76 10.75
C ASN A 361 6.21 -96.18 12.20
N THR A 362 6.45 -95.18 13.10
CA THR A 362 6.81 -95.45 14.54
C THR A 362 5.72 -94.96 15.50
N PHE A 363 4.47 -94.92 15.07
CA PHE A 363 3.37 -94.42 15.88
C PHE A 363 2.98 -95.44 16.94
N LEU A 364 2.69 -94.94 18.18
CA LEU A 364 2.12 -95.71 19.28
C LEU A 364 0.64 -95.33 19.50
N THR A 365 -0.13 -96.25 20.10
CA THR A 365 -1.55 -95.97 20.42
C THR A 365 -1.67 -94.74 21.32
N GLY A 366 -2.58 -93.89 21.01
CA GLY A 366 -2.86 -92.63 21.74
C GLY A 366 -2.00 -91.45 21.41
N GLU A 367 -1.06 -91.61 20.49
CA GLU A 367 -0.26 -90.40 19.98
C GLU A 367 -1.08 -89.50 19.13
N GLU A 368 -0.92 -88.21 19.34
CA GLU A 368 -1.63 -87.15 18.63
C GLU A 368 -0.74 -86.50 17.61
N VAL A 369 -1.28 -86.33 16.40
CA VAL A 369 -0.63 -85.58 15.29
C VAL A 369 -1.45 -84.35 14.92
N SER A 370 -0.81 -83.21 14.86
CA SER A 370 -1.38 -81.93 14.37
C SER A 370 -0.36 -81.16 13.56
N CYS A 371 -0.79 -80.15 12.88
CA CYS A 371 0.07 -79.27 12.12
C CYS A 371 -0.27 -77.79 12.38
N VAL A 372 0.73 -76.99 12.69
CA VAL A 372 0.61 -75.51 12.71
C VAL A 372 0.97 -75.04 11.33
N PHE A 373 0.15 -74.18 10.81
CA PHE A 373 0.30 -73.64 9.48
C PHE A 373 0.44 -72.10 9.59
N VAL A 374 1.42 -71.52 8.90
CA VAL A 374 1.60 -70.09 8.78
C VAL A 374 1.41 -69.68 7.31
N SER A 375 0.41 -68.86 7.10
CA SER A 375 0.11 -68.28 5.79
C SER A 375 0.96 -67.07 5.52
N ASN A 376 1.46 -66.95 4.29
CA ASN A 376 2.06 -65.73 3.74
C ASN A 376 1.15 -65.04 2.70
N ALA A 377 -0.16 -65.39 2.72
CA ALA A 377 -1.10 -64.70 1.86
C ALA A 377 -1.23 -63.23 2.30
N LEU A 378 -1.31 -62.35 1.31
CA LEU A 378 -1.53 -60.93 1.57
C LEU A 378 -2.82 -60.75 2.35
N CYS A 379 -2.74 -60.05 3.47
CA CYS A 379 -3.87 -59.80 4.38
C CYS A 379 -4.44 -61.03 5.10
N ALA A 380 -3.62 -62.07 5.31
CA ALA A 380 -4.00 -63.19 6.14
C ALA A 380 -4.18 -62.74 7.62
N SER A 381 -5.33 -63.03 8.21
CA SER A 381 -5.59 -62.72 9.62
C SER A 381 -6.58 -63.72 10.24
N PRO A 382 -6.16 -64.46 11.27
CA PRO A 382 -4.79 -64.58 11.78
C PRO A 382 -3.85 -65.20 10.75
N ALA A 383 -2.56 -64.92 10.85
CA ALA A 383 -1.58 -65.47 9.90
C ALA A 383 -1.23 -66.93 10.22
N SER A 384 -1.53 -67.43 11.41
CA SER A 384 -1.21 -68.80 11.86
C SER A 384 -2.45 -69.51 12.30
N GLU A 385 -2.62 -70.75 11.88
CA GLU A 385 -3.75 -71.60 12.25
C GLU A 385 -3.25 -73.01 12.60
N ASN A 386 -4.05 -73.69 13.47
CA ASN A 386 -3.81 -75.07 13.87
C ASN A 386 -4.81 -75.99 13.14
N SER A 387 -4.32 -77.12 12.70
CA SER A 387 -5.19 -78.19 12.16
C SER A 387 -6.04 -78.85 13.22
N ASN A 388 -7.00 -79.69 12.78
CA ASN A 388 -7.55 -80.74 13.59
C ASN A 388 -6.41 -81.63 14.07
N THR A 389 -6.65 -82.37 15.24
CA THR A 389 -5.75 -83.41 15.82
C THR A 389 -6.25 -84.72 15.36
N ILE A 390 -5.32 -85.62 14.95
CA ILE A 390 -5.60 -87.02 14.70
C ILE A 390 -4.88 -87.84 15.71
N THR A 391 -5.65 -88.70 16.46
CA THR A 391 -5.13 -89.63 17.44
C THR A 391 -4.94 -90.99 16.77
N MET A 392 -3.76 -91.61 16.99
CA MET A 392 -3.35 -92.90 16.40
C MET A 392 -3.75 -94.02 17.28
#